data_14fca8fd7d24aa76491615fd12592712
#
_entry.id   14fca8fd7d24aa76491615fd12592712
#
_cell.length_a   1.000
_cell.length_b   1.000
_cell.length_c   1.000
_cell.angle_alpha   90.00
_cell.angle_beta   90.00
_cell.angle_gamma   90.00
#
_symmetry.space_group_name_H-M   'P 1'
#
loop_
_entity.id
_entity.type
_entity.pdbx_description
1 polymer ?
#
loop_
_entity_poly.entity_id
_entity_poly.type
_entity_poly.pdbx_seq_one_letter_code
_entity_poly.pdbx_strand_id
1 'polypeptide(L)'
;MRRLREYLRERLELRLRILRLLRVAGLRLVGGALAFQLFAGLAPVAFILATSSVVGRVPTAVEAGLDSPQWQSLQNALLLAGALFVLQQLSWPFQWAAGELVTWRVDDAVRERVAAASFEPVGVGALEDQQTLDELAEIADPQRGLGLSPGTACAGMLSLVSRYLQWLVASVFIGVVYAWWAALAVALGALAVRVGIRSGVGRLGAFEESFGPTRRRRDYYRDLLTSHDAAKEVRIFGLLPWLQDRYLARGLDAVQPVWRARRRIVYLPYALSTPVWLLLSGLTTIGVARAAAGGGITLGELAFTLQGIVLVSSFGSFFFESDWQTEHGMRAFGALERFESRAASERARESGAEDAATRPRFGIRFENVTFGYGDGARPVLRGLDLEIPAGRSLAVVGLNGAGKTTLVKLLARLYEPQSGRITVDGIDVREFPAAAWRRRLGAIFQDFVHYELPVRENVGFGAPSLLGDDARIHSALTRAGALDLVEQLPQRLDTILSREYEDGAELSGGQWQRVAIARALMAVEGGAGVLVLDEPTANLDVRAEAAFFESFLELTRGLTTILISHRFSTVRRADRIVVLDEGAIIEQGTHEELLRLGGRYAELFHFQASRFATGEEPE
;
A
#
# COMPACT_ATOMS: atom_id res chain seq x y z
N MET A 1 -16.19 -22.33 24.54
CA MET A 1 -15.18 -21.73 25.43
C MET A 1 -13.77 -21.75 24.83
N ARG A 2 -13.27 -22.84 24.24
CA ARG A 2 -11.91 -22.95 23.67
C ARG A 2 -11.66 -21.94 22.53
N ARG A 3 -12.56 -21.88 21.53
CA ARG A 3 -12.50 -20.90 20.42
C ARG A 3 -12.54 -19.43 20.89
N LEU A 4 -13.27 -19.12 21.96
CA LEU A 4 -13.32 -17.75 22.51
C LEU A 4 -12.00 -17.38 23.20
N ARG A 5 -11.37 -18.31 23.91
CA ARG A 5 -10.04 -18.10 24.53
C ARG A 5 -8.95 -17.93 23.47
N GLU A 6 -8.95 -18.73 22.42
CA GLU A 6 -8.02 -18.62 21.29
C GLU A 6 -8.17 -17.25 20.62
N TYR A 7 -9.39 -16.84 20.27
CA TYR A 7 -9.67 -15.52 19.69
C TYR A 7 -9.23 -14.35 20.57
N LEU A 8 -9.47 -14.42 21.89
CA LEU A 8 -9.04 -13.38 22.81
C LEU A 8 -7.50 -13.32 22.95
N ARG A 9 -6.83 -14.48 22.90
CA ARG A 9 -5.38 -14.57 22.95
C ARG A 9 -4.73 -13.97 21.71
N GLU A 10 -5.17 -14.36 20.53
CA GLU A 10 -4.69 -13.80 19.27
C GLU A 10 -4.84 -12.27 19.21
N ARG A 11 -5.98 -11.76 19.65
CA ARG A 11 -6.21 -10.31 19.71
C ARG A 11 -5.31 -9.61 20.72
N LEU A 12 -5.05 -10.22 21.86
CA LEU A 12 -4.14 -9.65 22.85
C LEU A 12 -2.71 -9.63 22.32
N GLU A 13 -2.28 -10.70 21.68
CA GLU A 13 -0.97 -10.79 21.05
C GLU A 13 -0.79 -9.75 19.95
N LEU A 14 -1.80 -9.54 19.10
CA LEU A 14 -1.78 -8.52 18.06
C LEU A 14 -1.70 -7.10 18.66
N ARG A 15 -2.45 -6.82 19.72
CA ARG A 15 -2.36 -5.54 20.43
C ARG A 15 -0.98 -5.30 21.04
N LEU A 16 -0.39 -6.33 21.62
CA LEU A 16 0.97 -6.23 22.19
C LEU A 16 2.03 -6.01 21.09
N ARG A 17 1.83 -6.60 19.91
CA ARG A 17 2.72 -6.38 18.76
C ARG A 17 2.61 -4.95 18.22
N ILE A 18 1.40 -4.42 18.07
CA ILE A 18 1.18 -3.00 17.68
C ILE A 18 1.80 -2.05 18.70
N LEU A 19 1.70 -2.31 20.00
CA LEU A 19 2.34 -1.47 21.01
C LEU A 19 3.87 -1.39 20.84
N ARG A 20 4.49 -2.40 20.20
CA ARG A 20 5.92 -2.33 19.86
C ARG A 20 6.22 -1.31 18.78
N LEU A 21 5.25 -1.01 17.88
CA LEU A 21 5.40 0.04 16.88
C LEU A 21 5.52 1.44 17.51
N LEU A 22 4.99 1.65 18.73
CA LEU A 22 5.18 2.91 19.46
C LEU A 22 6.66 3.23 19.69
N ARG A 23 7.54 2.20 19.75
CA ARG A 23 8.99 2.44 19.86
C ARG A 23 9.56 3.15 18.63
N VAL A 24 8.98 2.88 17.45
CA VAL A 24 9.39 3.51 16.19
C VAL A 24 9.05 5.01 16.20
N ALA A 25 7.90 5.38 16.79
CA ALA A 25 7.54 6.80 16.95
C ALA A 25 8.51 7.58 17.85
N GLY A 26 9.32 6.89 18.68
CA GLY A 26 10.31 7.46 19.59
C GLY A 26 9.76 7.70 21.00
N LEU A 27 10.53 7.27 21.99
CA LEU A 27 10.11 7.28 23.40
C LEU A 27 9.73 8.68 23.94
N ARG A 28 10.37 9.75 23.44
CA ARG A 28 10.06 11.13 23.86
C ARG A 28 8.67 11.56 23.39
N LEU A 29 8.33 11.29 22.13
CA LEU A 29 7.01 11.62 21.58
C LEU A 29 5.92 10.80 22.27
N VAL A 30 6.12 9.48 22.40
CA VAL A 30 5.17 8.58 23.07
C VAL A 30 4.98 8.98 24.54
N GLY A 31 6.07 9.34 25.25
CA GLY A 31 6.02 9.83 26.64
C GLY A 31 5.24 11.13 26.76
N GLY A 32 5.46 12.08 25.85
CA GLY A 32 4.68 13.33 25.78
C GLY A 32 3.20 13.08 25.50
N ALA A 33 2.89 12.24 24.49
CA ALA A 33 1.51 11.86 24.18
C ALA A 33 0.83 11.16 25.38
N LEU A 34 1.53 10.27 26.07
CA LEU A 34 1.02 9.60 27.27
C LEU A 34 0.76 10.60 28.41
N ALA A 35 1.66 11.57 28.62
CA ALA A 35 1.46 12.61 29.62
C ALA A 35 0.19 13.45 29.34
N PHE A 36 -0.03 13.82 28.07
CA PHE A 36 -1.28 14.47 27.66
C PHE A 36 -2.50 13.60 27.89
N GLN A 37 -2.42 12.29 27.65
CA GLN A 37 -3.53 11.35 27.90
C GLN A 37 -3.82 11.18 29.39
N LEU A 38 -2.80 11.14 30.24
CA LEU A 38 -2.96 11.11 31.69
C LEU A 38 -3.63 12.40 32.21
N PHE A 39 -3.16 13.55 31.73
CA PHE A 39 -3.78 14.83 32.04
C PHE A 39 -5.27 14.84 31.57
N ALA A 40 -5.56 14.43 30.36
CA ALA A 40 -6.92 14.36 29.81
C ALA A 40 -7.84 13.42 30.59
N GLY A 41 -7.29 12.37 31.17
CA GLY A 41 -8.04 11.46 32.05
C GLY A 41 -8.40 12.08 33.40
N LEU A 42 -7.52 12.91 33.96
CA LEU A 42 -7.69 13.51 35.29
C LEU A 42 -8.42 14.86 35.26
N ALA A 43 -8.22 15.67 34.22
CA ALA A 43 -8.76 17.03 34.12
C ALA A 43 -10.30 17.10 34.27
N PRO A 44 -11.12 16.22 33.64
CA PRO A 44 -12.57 16.25 33.84
C PRO A 44 -12.98 15.93 35.27
N VAL A 45 -12.27 15.03 35.95
CA VAL A 45 -12.56 14.71 37.37
C VAL A 45 -12.22 15.89 38.28
N ALA A 46 -11.06 16.53 38.03
CA ALA A 46 -10.66 17.73 38.76
C ALA A 46 -11.67 18.88 38.53
N PHE A 47 -12.16 19.05 37.32
CA PHE A 47 -13.20 20.05 37.02
C PHE A 47 -14.52 19.75 37.75
N ILE A 48 -14.94 18.48 37.81
CA ILE A 48 -16.14 18.06 38.56
C ILE A 48 -15.95 18.33 40.06
N LEU A 49 -14.79 18.06 40.63
CA LEU A 49 -14.49 18.39 42.02
C LEU A 49 -14.58 19.89 42.29
N ALA A 50 -14.02 20.71 41.41
CA ALA A 50 -14.06 22.17 41.55
C ALA A 50 -15.49 22.72 41.44
N THR A 51 -16.27 22.29 40.45
CA THR A 51 -17.67 22.71 40.26
C THR A 51 -18.57 22.25 41.42
N SER A 52 -18.35 21.05 41.94
CA SER A 52 -19.06 20.53 43.10
C SER A 52 -18.74 21.33 44.37
N SER A 53 -17.49 21.77 44.50
CA SER A 53 -17.07 22.68 45.58
C SER A 53 -17.74 24.07 45.47
N VAL A 54 -17.92 24.60 44.26
CA VAL A 54 -18.71 25.82 44.03
C VAL A 54 -20.14 25.61 44.48
N VAL A 55 -20.82 24.57 44.03
CA VAL A 55 -22.22 24.26 44.37
C VAL A 55 -22.38 24.11 45.88
N GLY A 56 -21.46 23.43 46.56
CA GLY A 56 -21.53 23.23 48.02
C GLY A 56 -21.34 24.52 48.85
N ARG A 57 -20.65 25.53 48.31
CA ARG A 57 -20.40 26.82 49.01
C ARG A 57 -21.47 27.87 48.74
N VAL A 58 -22.32 27.71 47.73
CA VAL A 58 -23.35 28.69 47.39
C VAL A 58 -24.27 29.02 48.58
N PRO A 59 -24.88 28.05 49.31
CA PRO A 59 -25.80 28.38 50.40
C PRO A 59 -25.16 29.24 51.48
N THR A 60 -24.00 28.85 51.97
CA THR A 60 -23.27 29.55 53.03
C THR A 60 -22.77 30.94 52.61
N ALA A 61 -22.40 31.11 51.35
CA ALA A 61 -21.96 32.40 50.81
C ALA A 61 -23.14 33.37 50.62
N VAL A 62 -24.31 32.87 50.21
CA VAL A 62 -25.54 33.67 50.06
C VAL A 62 -26.04 34.14 51.41
N GLU A 63 -26.06 33.27 52.44
CA GLU A 63 -26.45 33.63 53.80
C GLU A 63 -25.51 34.63 54.43
N ALA A 64 -24.19 34.55 54.18
CA ALA A 64 -23.20 35.42 54.78
C ALA A 64 -23.06 36.80 54.11
N GLY A 65 -23.55 36.95 52.88
CA GLY A 65 -23.51 38.21 52.12
C GLY A 65 -22.21 38.46 51.36
N LEU A 66 -22.21 39.49 50.49
CA LEU A 66 -21.16 39.75 49.49
C LEU A 66 -19.79 40.15 50.09
N ASP A 67 -19.76 40.74 51.27
CA ASP A 67 -18.51 41.20 51.92
C ASP A 67 -17.91 40.14 52.86
N SER A 68 -18.43 38.91 52.84
CA SER A 68 -18.03 37.86 53.77
C SER A 68 -16.81 37.04 53.26
N PRO A 69 -16.02 36.42 54.15
CA PRO A 69 -15.00 35.45 53.77
C PRO A 69 -15.54 34.26 53.02
N GLN A 70 -16.81 33.88 53.26
CA GLN A 70 -17.52 32.82 52.55
C GLN A 70 -17.74 33.16 51.08
N TRP A 71 -18.07 34.41 50.76
CA TRP A 71 -18.18 34.93 49.42
C TRP A 71 -16.82 34.88 48.68
N GLN A 72 -15.73 35.32 49.34
CA GLN A 72 -14.38 35.20 48.76
C GLN A 72 -13.99 33.74 48.49
N SER A 73 -14.34 32.84 49.39
CA SER A 73 -14.10 31.41 49.21
C SER A 73 -14.88 30.83 48.00
N LEU A 74 -16.11 31.28 47.74
CA LEU A 74 -16.91 30.93 46.59
C LEU A 74 -16.28 31.46 45.28
N GLN A 75 -15.84 32.73 45.29
CA GLN A 75 -15.14 33.34 44.15
C GLN A 75 -13.86 32.57 43.78
N ASN A 76 -13.05 32.20 44.76
CA ASN A 76 -11.83 31.41 44.54
C ASN A 76 -12.16 30.02 43.95
N ALA A 77 -13.20 29.38 44.42
CA ALA A 77 -13.66 28.09 43.86
C ALA A 77 -14.15 28.23 42.41
N LEU A 78 -14.85 29.32 42.10
CA LEU A 78 -15.34 29.63 40.76
C LEU A 78 -14.17 29.91 39.81
N LEU A 79 -13.18 30.69 40.24
CA LEU A 79 -11.97 30.96 39.47
C LEU A 79 -11.18 29.67 39.18
N LEU A 80 -11.05 28.79 40.19
CA LEU A 80 -10.40 27.48 40.01
C LEU A 80 -11.16 26.61 39.00
N ALA A 81 -12.49 26.54 39.13
CA ALA A 81 -13.30 25.79 38.16
C ALA A 81 -13.16 26.36 36.76
N GLY A 82 -13.18 27.68 36.60
CA GLY A 82 -12.95 28.34 35.30
C GLY A 82 -11.58 28.06 34.72
N ALA A 83 -10.53 28.13 35.54
CA ALA A 83 -9.16 27.82 35.12
C ALA A 83 -9.01 26.36 34.67
N LEU A 84 -9.59 25.40 35.42
CA LEU A 84 -9.59 23.98 35.04
C LEU A 84 -10.38 23.73 33.77
N PHE A 85 -11.50 24.42 33.56
CA PHE A 85 -12.26 24.36 32.32
C PHE A 85 -11.43 24.83 31.14
N VAL A 86 -10.81 26.00 31.22
CA VAL A 86 -9.96 26.56 30.16
C VAL A 86 -8.81 25.61 29.85
N LEU A 87 -8.14 25.09 30.89
CA LEU A 87 -7.01 24.17 30.76
C LEU A 87 -7.44 22.85 30.07
N GLN A 88 -8.62 22.34 30.43
CA GLN A 88 -9.19 21.15 29.79
C GLN A 88 -9.47 21.40 28.31
N GLN A 89 -10.07 22.55 27.95
CA GLN A 89 -10.35 22.90 26.56
C GLN A 89 -9.07 23.07 25.72
N LEU A 90 -8.07 23.74 26.30
CA LEU A 90 -6.77 23.94 25.65
C LEU A 90 -5.99 22.63 25.48
N SER A 91 -6.24 21.61 26.30
CA SER A 91 -5.52 20.33 26.20
C SER A 91 -5.89 19.52 24.97
N TRP A 92 -7.12 19.66 24.46
CA TRP A 92 -7.63 18.83 23.36
C TRP A 92 -6.86 18.97 22.04
N PRO A 93 -6.52 20.17 21.53
CA PRO A 93 -5.70 20.32 20.33
C PRO A 93 -4.31 19.68 20.46
N PHE A 94 -3.69 19.78 21.64
CA PHE A 94 -2.37 19.19 21.89
C PHE A 94 -2.41 17.66 21.94
N GLN A 95 -3.48 17.09 22.52
CA GLN A 95 -3.70 15.64 22.50
C GLN A 95 -3.87 15.12 21.07
N TRP A 96 -4.68 15.82 20.26
CA TRP A 96 -4.90 15.50 18.86
C TRP A 96 -3.60 15.60 18.07
N ALA A 97 -2.85 16.71 18.19
CA ALA A 97 -1.58 16.90 17.51
C ALA A 97 -0.52 15.85 17.90
N ALA A 98 -0.45 15.50 19.19
CA ALA A 98 0.47 14.45 19.65
C ALA A 98 0.08 13.06 19.08
N GLY A 99 -1.21 12.76 19.01
CA GLY A 99 -1.74 11.55 18.37
C GLY A 99 -1.41 11.49 16.88
N GLU A 100 -1.59 12.59 16.16
CA GLU A 100 -1.29 12.71 14.74
C GLU A 100 0.20 12.54 14.44
N LEU A 101 1.07 13.14 15.26
CA LEU A 101 2.53 12.94 15.11
C LEU A 101 2.96 11.49 15.34
N VAL A 102 2.32 10.78 16.28
CA VAL A 102 2.55 9.34 16.47
C VAL A 102 2.09 8.57 15.24
N THR A 103 0.90 8.89 14.71
CA THR A 103 0.33 8.28 13.51
C THR A 103 1.29 8.43 12.33
N TRP A 104 1.74 9.63 12.02
CA TRP A 104 2.61 9.90 10.88
C TRP A 104 3.95 9.13 10.96
N ARG A 105 4.60 9.11 12.12
CA ARG A 105 5.86 8.39 12.28
C ARG A 105 5.72 6.88 12.15
N VAL A 106 4.64 6.33 12.69
CA VAL A 106 4.37 4.90 12.56
C VAL A 106 4.01 4.54 11.13
N ASP A 107 3.17 5.34 10.47
CA ASP A 107 2.75 5.07 9.09
C ASP A 107 3.89 5.25 8.09
N ASP A 108 4.82 6.17 8.35
CA ASP A 108 6.02 6.31 7.53
C ASP A 108 6.91 5.07 7.60
N ALA A 109 7.15 4.56 8.80
CA ALA A 109 7.87 3.31 8.99
C ALA A 109 7.13 2.09 8.39
N VAL A 110 5.79 2.09 8.42
CA VAL A 110 4.98 1.05 7.77
C VAL A 110 5.12 1.13 6.24
N ARG A 111 5.12 2.33 5.65
CA ARG A 111 5.37 2.51 4.21
C ARG A 111 6.75 2.00 3.80
N GLU A 112 7.77 2.32 4.58
CA GLU A 112 9.13 1.81 4.35
C GLU A 112 9.17 0.27 4.39
N ARG A 113 8.50 -0.36 5.37
CA ARG A 113 8.40 -1.82 5.47
C ARG A 113 7.63 -2.43 4.30
N VAL A 114 6.52 -1.81 3.87
CA VAL A 114 5.77 -2.26 2.68
C VAL A 114 6.64 -2.18 1.44
N ALA A 115 7.35 -1.06 1.24
CA ALA A 115 8.25 -0.90 0.11
C ALA A 115 9.37 -1.96 0.14
N ALA A 116 10.01 -2.16 1.29
CA ALA A 116 11.03 -3.19 1.44
C ALA A 116 10.47 -4.58 1.10
N ALA A 117 9.33 -4.98 1.69
CA ALA A 117 8.72 -6.27 1.45
C ALA A 117 8.23 -6.45 -0.01
N SER A 118 7.88 -5.37 -0.70
CA SER A 118 7.47 -5.42 -2.12
C SER A 118 8.66 -5.62 -3.06
N PHE A 119 9.84 -5.08 -2.74
CA PHE A 119 11.01 -5.09 -3.62
C PHE A 119 12.11 -6.07 -3.19
N GLU A 120 12.04 -6.63 -1.98
CA GLU A 120 12.95 -7.67 -1.52
C GLU A 120 12.82 -9.03 -2.24
N PRO A 121 11.61 -9.52 -2.62
CA PRO A 121 11.49 -10.78 -3.36
C PRO A 121 12.19 -10.72 -4.70
N VAL A 122 12.77 -11.86 -5.10
CA VAL A 122 13.50 -11.97 -6.37
C VAL A 122 12.60 -11.75 -7.57
N GLY A 123 11.39 -12.29 -7.53
CA GLY A 123 10.43 -12.25 -8.63
C GLY A 123 9.33 -11.21 -8.46
N VAL A 124 8.56 -11.01 -9.52
CA VAL A 124 7.33 -10.20 -9.52
C VAL A 124 6.07 -11.03 -9.31
N GLY A 125 6.19 -12.36 -9.35
CA GLY A 125 5.04 -13.28 -9.27
C GLY A 125 4.23 -13.11 -7.98
N ALA A 126 4.91 -12.83 -6.86
CA ALA A 126 4.23 -12.53 -5.60
C ALA A 126 3.33 -11.29 -5.67
N LEU A 127 3.75 -10.25 -6.38
CA LEU A 127 2.97 -9.02 -6.55
C LEU A 127 1.77 -9.18 -7.49
N GLU A 128 1.75 -10.24 -8.30
CA GLU A 128 0.64 -10.57 -9.19
C GLU A 128 -0.38 -11.53 -8.53
N ASP A 129 -0.03 -12.13 -7.37
CA ASP A 129 -0.91 -13.02 -6.63
C ASP A 129 -2.09 -12.27 -6.02
N GLN A 130 -3.29 -12.84 -6.20
CA GLN A 130 -4.54 -12.23 -5.75
C GLN A 130 -4.56 -11.97 -4.23
N GLN A 131 -4.00 -12.87 -3.42
CA GLN A 131 -3.97 -12.69 -1.97
C GLN A 131 -3.04 -11.57 -1.56
N THR A 132 -1.88 -11.45 -2.22
CA THR A 132 -0.91 -10.37 -2.01
C THR A 132 -1.51 -9.01 -2.38
N LEU A 133 -2.23 -8.93 -3.51
CA LEU A 133 -2.94 -7.71 -3.90
C LEU A 133 -4.05 -7.34 -2.89
N ASP A 134 -4.74 -8.33 -2.31
CA ASP A 134 -5.72 -8.09 -1.25
C ASP A 134 -5.07 -7.55 0.04
N GLU A 135 -3.93 -8.11 0.44
CA GLU A 135 -3.16 -7.67 1.60
C GLU A 135 -2.61 -6.26 1.40
N LEU A 136 -2.03 -5.96 0.23
CA LEU A 136 -1.57 -4.62 -0.12
C LEU A 136 -2.72 -3.60 -0.14
N ALA A 137 -3.88 -3.96 -0.69
CA ALA A 137 -5.05 -3.10 -0.67
C ALA A 137 -5.56 -2.85 0.76
N GLU A 138 -5.43 -3.81 1.67
CA GLU A 138 -5.79 -3.65 3.08
C GLU A 138 -4.82 -2.72 3.82
N ILE A 139 -3.52 -2.79 3.50
CA ILE A 139 -2.48 -1.93 4.10
C ILE A 139 -2.54 -0.51 3.54
N ALA A 140 -2.66 -0.39 2.21
CA ALA A 140 -2.42 0.84 1.45
C ALA A 140 -3.69 1.58 1.05
N ASP A 141 -4.89 1.26 1.58
CA ASP A 141 -6.12 1.94 1.17
C ASP A 141 -6.18 3.42 1.67
N PRO A 142 -5.50 4.36 0.96
CA PRO A 142 -5.47 5.77 1.34
C PRO A 142 -6.81 6.45 1.09
N GLN A 143 -7.69 5.84 0.29
CA GLN A 143 -8.98 6.40 -0.11
C GLN A 143 -10.09 6.11 0.90
N ARG A 144 -9.84 5.30 1.91
CA ARG A 144 -10.80 5.18 3.01
C ARG A 144 -10.97 6.48 3.78
N GLY A 145 -10.10 7.49 3.55
CA GLY A 145 -10.26 8.87 4.05
C GLY A 145 -10.48 9.01 5.57
N LEU A 146 -10.59 7.89 6.27
CA LEU A 146 -11.02 7.75 7.66
C LEU A 146 -9.83 7.47 8.60
N GLY A 147 -8.57 7.57 8.11
CA GLY A 147 -7.39 7.34 8.93
C GLY A 147 -7.39 5.93 9.57
N LEU A 148 -7.42 4.87 8.76
CA LEU A 148 -7.51 3.48 9.22
C LEU A 148 -6.17 2.75 9.10
N SER A 149 -5.09 3.40 9.52
CA SER A 149 -3.72 2.92 9.43
C SER A 149 -3.22 2.27 10.73
N PRO A 150 -2.11 1.51 10.71
CA PRO A 150 -1.44 1.07 11.93
C PRO A 150 -1.05 2.20 12.88
N GLY A 151 -0.68 3.38 12.33
CA GLY A 151 -0.39 4.57 13.13
C GLY A 151 -1.62 5.07 13.89
N THR A 152 -2.78 5.15 13.24
CA THR A 152 -4.03 5.53 13.92
C THR A 152 -4.44 4.52 14.98
N ALA A 153 -4.15 3.22 14.80
CA ALA A 153 -4.35 2.23 15.85
C ALA A 153 -3.46 2.50 17.07
N CYS A 154 -2.20 2.91 16.86
CA CYS A 154 -1.30 3.30 17.93
C CYS A 154 -1.82 4.52 18.71
N ALA A 155 -2.24 5.57 18.01
CA ALA A 155 -2.83 6.76 18.62
C ALA A 155 -4.15 6.45 19.36
N GLY A 156 -5.01 5.63 18.76
CA GLY A 156 -6.24 5.15 19.38
C GLY A 156 -6.00 4.33 20.65
N MET A 157 -4.94 3.52 20.70
CA MET A 157 -4.56 2.79 21.92
C MET A 157 -4.07 3.72 23.01
N LEU A 158 -3.32 4.78 22.68
CA LEU A 158 -2.92 5.80 23.65
C LEU A 158 -4.13 6.53 24.22
N SER A 159 -5.14 6.85 23.40
CA SER A 159 -6.36 7.52 23.87
C SER A 159 -7.19 6.66 24.85
N LEU A 160 -7.02 5.34 24.84
CA LEU A 160 -7.65 4.47 25.85
C LEU A 160 -7.15 4.76 27.26
N VAL A 161 -5.92 5.21 27.43
CA VAL A 161 -5.34 5.51 28.75
C VAL A 161 -6.17 6.57 29.46
N SER A 162 -6.49 7.68 28.80
CA SER A 162 -7.33 8.75 29.37
C SER A 162 -8.74 8.23 29.72
N ARG A 163 -9.33 7.39 28.85
CA ARG A 163 -10.69 6.85 29.04
C ARG A 163 -10.78 5.90 30.24
N TYR A 164 -9.85 4.95 30.35
CA TYR A 164 -9.81 4.02 31.49
C TYR A 164 -9.46 4.74 32.78
N LEU A 165 -8.53 5.69 32.76
CA LEU A 165 -8.16 6.48 33.92
C LEU A 165 -9.36 7.31 34.42
N GLN A 166 -10.05 8.00 33.53
CA GLN A 166 -11.24 8.79 33.83
C GLN A 166 -12.35 7.93 34.44
N TRP A 167 -12.64 6.76 33.82
CA TRP A 167 -13.64 5.81 34.33
C TRP A 167 -13.27 5.28 35.73
N LEU A 168 -12.00 4.92 35.95
CA LEU A 168 -11.54 4.37 37.21
C LEU A 168 -11.60 5.43 38.34
N VAL A 169 -11.01 6.59 38.09
CA VAL A 169 -10.90 7.65 39.08
C VAL A 169 -12.30 8.18 39.47
N ALA A 170 -13.16 8.43 38.49
CA ALA A 170 -14.54 8.87 38.78
C ALA A 170 -15.33 7.81 39.56
N SER A 171 -15.16 6.52 39.24
CA SER A 171 -15.81 5.43 39.98
C SER A 171 -15.33 5.34 41.44
N VAL A 172 -14.01 5.45 41.66
CA VAL A 172 -13.46 5.47 43.03
C VAL A 172 -14.03 6.61 43.84
N PHE A 173 -14.10 7.82 43.28
CA PHE A 173 -14.68 8.98 43.96
C PHE A 173 -16.17 8.81 44.29
N ILE A 174 -16.99 8.24 43.40
CA ILE A 174 -18.39 7.90 43.71
C ILE A 174 -18.46 6.94 44.88
N GLY A 175 -17.58 5.94 44.95
CA GLY A 175 -17.49 5.00 46.05
C GLY A 175 -17.15 5.62 47.40
N VAL A 176 -16.19 6.55 47.41
CA VAL A 176 -15.76 7.25 48.61
C VAL A 176 -16.81 8.26 49.12
N VAL A 177 -17.40 9.01 48.18
CA VAL A 177 -18.33 10.11 48.55
C VAL A 177 -19.72 9.58 48.90
N TYR A 178 -20.22 8.58 48.21
CA TYR A 178 -21.56 8.08 48.44
C TYR A 178 -21.58 6.62 48.94
N ALA A 179 -21.26 5.65 48.02
CA ALA A 179 -21.27 4.24 48.38
C ALA A 179 -20.54 3.36 47.34
N TRP A 180 -19.76 2.39 47.79
CA TRP A 180 -19.03 1.48 46.93
C TRP A 180 -19.93 0.60 46.01
N TRP A 181 -21.09 0.15 46.51
CA TRP A 181 -22.03 -0.60 45.73
C TRP A 181 -22.57 0.19 44.53
N ALA A 182 -22.81 1.49 44.72
CA ALA A 182 -23.29 2.41 43.71
C ALA A 182 -22.21 2.63 42.61
N ALA A 183 -20.97 2.87 43.07
CA ALA A 183 -19.80 2.94 42.16
C ALA A 183 -19.65 1.68 41.31
N LEU A 184 -19.71 0.51 41.93
CA LEU A 184 -19.64 -0.77 41.22
C LEU A 184 -20.80 -0.98 40.25
N ALA A 185 -22.03 -0.65 40.63
CA ALA A 185 -23.19 -0.79 39.77
C ALA A 185 -23.07 0.05 38.48
N VAL A 186 -22.70 1.33 38.61
CA VAL A 186 -22.53 2.23 37.46
C VAL A 186 -21.31 1.84 36.63
N ALA A 187 -20.17 1.55 37.30
CA ALA A 187 -18.92 1.20 36.63
C ALA A 187 -19.02 -0.12 35.83
N LEU A 188 -19.57 -1.18 36.44
CA LEU A 188 -19.75 -2.46 35.77
C LEU A 188 -20.81 -2.39 34.67
N GLY A 189 -21.87 -1.60 34.86
CA GLY A 189 -22.86 -1.34 33.83
C GLY A 189 -22.24 -0.65 32.61
N ALA A 190 -21.47 0.42 32.79
CA ALA A 190 -20.74 1.11 31.71
C ALA A 190 -19.71 0.20 31.04
N LEU A 191 -18.98 -0.61 31.81
CA LEU A 191 -18.01 -1.58 31.29
C LEU A 191 -18.68 -2.67 30.44
N ALA A 192 -19.85 -3.18 30.86
CA ALA A 192 -20.60 -4.18 30.10
C ALA A 192 -21.03 -3.65 28.72
N VAL A 193 -21.55 -2.41 28.68
CA VAL A 193 -21.88 -1.71 27.43
C VAL A 193 -20.63 -1.55 26.57
N ARG A 194 -19.54 -1.11 27.16
CA ARG A 194 -18.24 -0.91 26.48
C ARG A 194 -17.71 -2.19 25.83
N VAL A 195 -17.72 -3.30 26.58
CA VAL A 195 -17.28 -4.62 26.08
C VAL A 195 -18.20 -5.09 24.95
N GLY A 196 -19.51 -4.87 25.08
CA GLY A 196 -20.50 -5.19 24.05
C GLY A 196 -20.20 -4.47 22.72
N ILE A 197 -20.02 -3.14 22.77
CA ILE A 197 -19.71 -2.32 21.58
C ILE A 197 -18.39 -2.77 20.96
N ARG A 198 -17.35 -2.85 21.75
CA ARG A 198 -16.00 -3.14 21.24
C ARG A 198 -15.87 -4.53 20.63
N SER A 199 -16.49 -5.54 21.25
CA SER A 199 -16.57 -6.89 20.68
C SER A 199 -17.43 -6.94 19.41
N GLY A 200 -18.48 -6.12 19.36
CA GLY A 200 -19.33 -5.95 18.18
C GLY A 200 -18.57 -5.35 16.99
N VAL A 201 -17.83 -4.26 17.20
CA VAL A 201 -17.02 -3.61 16.16
C VAL A 201 -15.99 -4.60 15.60
N GLY A 202 -15.31 -5.36 16.46
CA GLY A 202 -14.35 -6.33 16.01
C GLY A 202 -14.94 -7.48 15.19
N ARG A 203 -16.11 -8.02 15.58
CA ARG A 203 -16.80 -9.05 14.80
C ARG A 203 -17.35 -8.52 13.48
N LEU A 204 -17.87 -7.30 13.48
CA LEU A 204 -18.36 -6.66 12.26
C LEU A 204 -17.24 -6.51 11.24
N GLY A 205 -16.10 -6.07 11.67
CA GLY A 205 -15.01 -5.88 10.79
C GLY A 205 -14.44 -7.18 10.21
N ALA A 206 -14.35 -8.28 10.99
CA ALA A 206 -14.02 -9.60 10.44
C ALA A 206 -15.05 -10.06 9.39
N PHE A 207 -16.31 -9.67 9.56
CA PHE A 207 -17.35 -9.92 8.56
C PHE A 207 -17.12 -9.07 7.29
N GLU A 208 -16.67 -7.83 7.43
CA GLU A 208 -16.36 -6.93 6.29
C GLU A 208 -15.23 -7.45 5.41
N GLU A 209 -14.24 -8.17 5.97
CA GLU A 209 -13.15 -8.77 5.20
C GLU A 209 -13.66 -9.74 4.13
N SER A 210 -14.72 -10.51 4.42
CA SER A 210 -15.29 -11.46 3.47
C SER A 210 -15.83 -10.82 2.19
N PHE A 211 -16.02 -9.50 2.15
CA PHE A 211 -16.48 -8.73 0.99
C PHE A 211 -15.36 -8.02 0.21
N GLY A 212 -14.10 -8.36 0.44
CA GLY A 212 -12.95 -7.82 -0.28
C GLY A 212 -13.11 -7.86 -1.81
N PRO A 213 -13.43 -9.04 -2.43
CA PRO A 213 -13.62 -9.14 -3.87
C PRO A 213 -14.76 -8.26 -4.42
N THR A 214 -15.86 -8.11 -3.66
CA THR A 214 -16.99 -7.26 -4.07
C THR A 214 -16.61 -5.77 -4.01
N ARG A 215 -15.84 -5.37 -3.01
CA ARG A 215 -15.31 -4.01 -2.89
C ARG A 215 -14.38 -3.67 -4.04
N ARG A 216 -13.44 -4.57 -4.42
CA ARG A 216 -12.55 -4.35 -5.57
C ARG A 216 -13.32 -4.11 -6.87
N ARG A 217 -14.38 -4.88 -7.12
CA ARG A 217 -15.23 -4.64 -8.30
C ARG A 217 -15.90 -3.27 -8.28
N ARG A 218 -16.37 -2.82 -7.11
CA ARG A 218 -16.93 -1.46 -6.97
C ARG A 218 -15.83 -0.40 -7.22
N ASP A 219 -14.66 -0.57 -6.61
CA ASP A 219 -13.56 0.38 -6.71
C ASP A 219 -13.04 0.47 -8.15
N TYR A 220 -13.01 -0.63 -8.90
CA TYR A 220 -12.73 -0.62 -10.33
C TYR A 220 -13.68 0.29 -11.13
N TYR A 221 -14.99 0.23 -10.86
CA TYR A 221 -15.94 1.14 -11.52
C TYR A 221 -15.73 2.60 -11.10
N ARG A 222 -15.38 2.85 -9.83
CA ARG A 222 -15.01 4.20 -9.37
C ARG A 222 -13.80 4.71 -10.13
N ASP A 223 -12.77 3.89 -10.24
CA ASP A 223 -11.51 4.27 -10.88
C ASP A 223 -11.72 4.57 -12.37
N LEU A 224 -12.55 3.79 -13.07
CA LEU A 224 -12.96 4.13 -14.44
C LEU A 224 -13.70 5.48 -14.53
N LEU A 225 -14.48 5.85 -13.52
CA LEU A 225 -15.22 7.13 -13.48
C LEU A 225 -14.31 8.34 -13.19
N THR A 226 -13.17 8.12 -12.53
CA THR A 226 -12.27 9.18 -12.04
C THR A 226 -10.91 9.19 -12.74
N SER A 227 -10.54 8.13 -13.48
CA SER A 227 -9.26 8.01 -14.16
C SER A 227 -9.23 8.83 -15.45
N HIS A 228 -8.07 9.46 -15.69
CA HIS A 228 -7.82 10.19 -16.94
C HIS A 228 -7.79 9.25 -18.15
N ASP A 229 -7.22 8.05 -17.99
CA ASP A 229 -7.01 7.10 -19.09
C ASP A 229 -8.33 6.63 -19.69
N ALA A 230 -9.33 6.33 -18.86
CA ALA A 230 -10.65 5.93 -19.33
C ALA A 230 -11.52 7.09 -19.86
N ALA A 231 -11.13 8.33 -19.59
CA ALA A 231 -11.99 9.51 -19.83
C ALA A 231 -12.41 9.68 -21.29
N LYS A 232 -11.54 9.32 -22.25
CA LYS A 232 -11.81 9.43 -23.69
C LYS A 232 -12.90 8.44 -24.13
N GLU A 233 -12.72 7.15 -23.77
CA GLU A 233 -13.65 6.08 -24.13
C GLU A 233 -15.00 6.24 -23.43
N VAL A 234 -15.00 6.58 -22.15
CA VAL A 234 -16.21 6.85 -21.38
C VAL A 234 -17.06 7.94 -22.04
N ARG A 235 -16.43 8.99 -22.61
CA ARG A 235 -17.15 10.06 -23.32
C ARG A 235 -17.62 9.65 -24.71
N ILE A 236 -16.73 9.01 -25.52
CA ILE A 236 -17.05 8.60 -26.89
C ILE A 236 -18.19 7.59 -26.91
N PHE A 237 -18.17 6.61 -26.02
CA PHE A 237 -19.19 5.56 -25.95
C PHE A 237 -20.39 5.92 -25.05
N GLY A 238 -20.40 7.11 -24.42
CA GLY A 238 -21.49 7.56 -23.56
C GLY A 238 -21.69 6.66 -22.32
N LEU A 239 -20.61 6.07 -21.79
CA LEU A 239 -20.67 5.04 -20.75
C LEU A 239 -21.00 5.56 -19.36
N LEU A 240 -21.02 6.89 -19.15
CA LEU A 240 -21.18 7.50 -17.82
C LEU A 240 -22.41 6.98 -17.05
N PRO A 241 -23.66 6.98 -17.62
CA PRO A 241 -24.82 6.48 -16.89
C PRO A 241 -24.70 5.00 -16.51
N TRP A 242 -24.19 4.19 -17.46
CA TRP A 242 -24.01 2.75 -17.24
C TRP A 242 -22.98 2.46 -16.13
N LEU A 243 -21.84 3.19 -16.11
CA LEU A 243 -20.82 3.07 -15.07
C LEU A 243 -21.35 3.50 -13.70
N GLN A 244 -22.13 4.59 -13.65
CA GLN A 244 -22.76 5.07 -12.41
C GLN A 244 -23.73 4.02 -11.83
N ASP A 245 -24.59 3.43 -12.68
CA ASP A 245 -25.52 2.39 -12.25
C ASP A 245 -24.78 1.14 -11.74
N ARG A 246 -23.67 0.74 -12.42
CA ARG A 246 -22.85 -0.39 -12.00
C ARG A 246 -22.11 -0.11 -10.70
N TYR A 247 -21.54 1.09 -10.56
CA TYR A 247 -20.90 1.51 -9.32
C TYR A 247 -21.87 1.47 -8.15
N LEU A 248 -23.08 2.04 -8.32
CA LEU A 248 -24.11 2.03 -7.29
C LEU A 248 -24.58 0.61 -6.94
N ALA A 249 -24.88 -0.20 -7.94
CA ALA A 249 -25.31 -1.58 -7.74
C ALA A 249 -24.25 -2.40 -6.97
N ARG A 250 -22.98 -2.33 -7.39
CA ARG A 250 -21.89 -3.04 -6.71
C ARG A 250 -21.59 -2.45 -5.33
N GLY A 251 -21.77 -1.13 -5.17
CA GLY A 251 -21.70 -0.48 -3.87
C GLY A 251 -22.75 -1.01 -2.89
N LEU A 252 -23.98 -1.15 -3.34
CA LEU A 252 -25.06 -1.72 -2.54
C LEU A 252 -24.83 -3.20 -2.23
N ASP A 253 -24.35 -3.99 -3.17
CA ASP A 253 -23.96 -5.41 -2.97
C ASP A 253 -22.90 -5.55 -1.86
N ALA A 254 -21.96 -4.61 -1.77
CA ALA A 254 -20.93 -4.62 -0.75
C ALA A 254 -21.42 -4.14 0.62
N VAL A 255 -22.31 -3.14 0.66
CA VAL A 255 -22.68 -2.43 1.90
C VAL A 255 -23.92 -3.03 2.58
N GLN A 256 -24.93 -3.48 1.82
CA GLN A 256 -26.18 -4.00 2.39
C GLN A 256 -25.98 -5.20 3.34
N PRO A 257 -25.15 -6.23 3.02
CA PRO A 257 -24.89 -7.32 3.95
C PRO A 257 -24.25 -6.84 5.26
N VAL A 258 -23.34 -5.88 5.17
CA VAL A 258 -22.67 -5.27 6.33
C VAL A 258 -23.68 -4.51 7.20
N TRP A 259 -24.58 -3.72 6.60
CA TRP A 259 -25.65 -3.02 7.34
C TRP A 259 -26.60 -3.98 8.04
N ARG A 260 -26.96 -5.10 7.40
CA ARG A 260 -27.81 -6.13 8.03
C ARG A 260 -27.06 -6.83 9.19
N ALA A 261 -25.80 -7.17 8.98
CA ALA A 261 -24.95 -7.77 10.00
C ALA A 261 -24.75 -6.81 11.19
N ARG A 262 -24.52 -5.51 10.94
CA ARG A 262 -24.33 -4.48 11.96
C ARG A 262 -25.50 -4.40 12.94
N ARG A 263 -26.75 -4.56 12.45
CA ARG A 263 -27.94 -4.59 13.30
C ARG A 263 -27.87 -5.71 14.34
N ARG A 264 -27.41 -6.90 13.94
CA ARG A 264 -27.34 -8.08 14.84
C ARG A 264 -26.06 -8.09 15.68
N ILE A 265 -24.94 -7.68 15.10
CA ILE A 265 -23.62 -7.82 15.73
C ILE A 265 -23.35 -6.67 16.70
N VAL A 266 -23.79 -5.43 16.38
CA VAL A 266 -23.48 -4.23 17.16
C VAL A 266 -24.72 -3.72 17.87
N TYR A 267 -25.81 -3.43 17.14
CA TYR A 267 -26.95 -2.72 17.72
C TYR A 267 -27.79 -3.57 18.67
N LEU A 268 -27.98 -4.85 18.41
CA LEU A 268 -28.75 -5.71 19.30
C LEU A 268 -28.09 -5.91 20.67
N PRO A 269 -26.79 -6.26 20.78
CA PRO A 269 -26.11 -6.31 22.07
C PRO A 269 -26.13 -4.97 22.81
N TYR A 270 -25.96 -3.87 22.09
CA TYR A 270 -26.03 -2.52 22.66
C TYR A 270 -27.45 -2.22 23.21
N ALA A 271 -28.48 -2.49 22.42
CA ALA A 271 -29.86 -2.29 22.82
C ALA A 271 -30.29 -3.15 24.04
N LEU A 272 -29.66 -4.31 24.24
CA LEU A 272 -29.91 -5.16 25.40
C LEU A 272 -29.14 -4.72 26.66
N SER A 273 -27.91 -4.24 26.51
CA SER A 273 -27.06 -3.82 27.65
C SER A 273 -27.40 -2.40 28.16
N THR A 274 -27.81 -1.49 27.27
CA THR A 274 -28.10 -0.10 27.60
C THR A 274 -29.25 0.08 28.62
N PRO A 275 -30.40 -0.60 28.50
CA PRO A 275 -31.45 -0.50 29.49
C PRO A 275 -31.05 -0.96 30.90
N VAL A 276 -30.22 -2.03 30.98
CA VAL A 276 -29.71 -2.52 32.27
C VAL A 276 -28.81 -1.47 32.91
N TRP A 277 -27.90 -0.89 32.14
CA TRP A 277 -27.04 0.17 32.61
C TRP A 277 -27.82 1.44 32.98
N LEU A 278 -28.83 1.86 32.20
CA LEU A 278 -29.69 2.99 32.53
C LEU A 278 -30.49 2.75 33.82
N LEU A 279 -31.01 1.53 34.03
CA LEU A 279 -31.68 1.15 35.27
C LEU A 279 -30.76 1.27 36.47
N LEU A 280 -29.54 0.71 36.39
CA LEU A 280 -28.55 0.77 37.48
C LEU A 280 -28.14 2.22 37.79
N SER A 281 -27.89 3.01 36.75
CA SER A 281 -27.54 4.43 36.91
C SER A 281 -28.72 5.24 37.46
N GLY A 282 -29.94 4.99 36.99
CA GLY A 282 -31.15 5.63 37.49
C GLY A 282 -31.46 5.30 38.95
N LEU A 283 -31.35 4.03 39.33
CA LEU A 283 -31.53 3.61 40.73
C LEU A 283 -30.47 4.26 41.64
N THR A 284 -29.23 4.31 41.16
CA THR A 284 -28.12 5.02 41.88
C THR A 284 -28.45 6.52 42.05
N THR A 285 -28.89 7.18 40.96
CA THR A 285 -29.29 8.59 40.99
C THR A 285 -30.42 8.86 41.98
N ILE A 286 -31.45 8.01 42.00
CA ILE A 286 -32.54 8.11 42.96
C ILE A 286 -32.03 7.90 44.38
N GLY A 287 -31.15 6.94 44.62
CA GLY A 287 -30.54 6.68 45.90
C GLY A 287 -29.74 7.87 46.43
N VAL A 288 -28.95 8.47 45.57
CA VAL A 288 -28.16 9.70 45.91
C VAL A 288 -29.07 10.88 46.24
N ALA A 289 -30.13 11.09 45.43
CA ALA A 289 -31.10 12.15 45.68
C ALA A 289 -31.83 11.97 47.03
N ARG A 290 -32.21 10.72 47.38
CA ARG A 290 -32.81 10.42 48.68
C ARG A 290 -31.85 10.62 49.84
N ALA A 291 -30.59 10.25 49.70
CA ALA A 291 -29.57 10.49 50.71
C ALA A 291 -29.34 11.99 50.94
N ALA A 292 -29.35 12.79 49.89
CA ALA A 292 -29.27 14.25 50.01
C ALA A 292 -30.52 14.85 50.71
N ALA A 293 -31.71 14.43 50.34
CA ALA A 293 -32.98 14.85 50.96
C ALA A 293 -33.04 14.47 52.45
N GLY A 294 -32.44 13.35 52.84
CA GLY A 294 -32.33 12.91 54.24
C GLY A 294 -31.16 13.55 55.01
N GLY A 295 -30.42 14.46 54.41
CA GLY A 295 -29.25 15.11 55.05
C GLY A 295 -28.01 14.24 55.21
N GLY A 296 -28.01 13.05 54.57
CA GLY A 296 -26.88 12.11 54.63
C GLY A 296 -25.65 12.52 53.77
N ILE A 297 -25.84 13.39 52.82
CA ILE A 297 -24.79 13.95 51.95
C ILE A 297 -25.04 15.45 51.72
N THR A 298 -23.98 16.21 51.55
CA THR A 298 -24.02 17.64 51.27
C THR A 298 -24.44 17.95 49.84
N LEU A 299 -24.85 19.20 49.54
CA LEU A 299 -25.18 19.65 48.20
C LEU A 299 -24.00 19.51 47.21
N GLY A 300 -22.77 19.76 47.70
CA GLY A 300 -21.55 19.57 46.93
C GLY A 300 -21.31 18.08 46.58
N GLU A 301 -21.49 17.18 47.54
CA GLU A 301 -21.37 15.73 47.35
C GLU A 301 -22.46 15.18 46.40
N LEU A 302 -23.68 15.72 46.49
CA LEU A 302 -24.74 15.42 45.52
C LEU A 302 -24.33 15.83 44.11
N ALA A 303 -23.90 17.09 43.93
CA ALA A 303 -23.47 17.60 42.62
C ALA A 303 -22.30 16.79 42.04
N PHE A 304 -21.34 16.44 42.89
CA PHE A 304 -20.20 15.61 42.51
C PHE A 304 -20.65 14.22 42.05
N THR A 305 -21.49 13.56 42.84
CA THR A 305 -21.90 12.16 42.54
C THR A 305 -22.74 12.10 41.26
N LEU A 306 -23.65 13.06 41.03
CA LEU A 306 -24.44 13.12 39.79
C LEU A 306 -23.57 13.36 38.57
N GLN A 307 -22.64 14.30 38.61
CA GLN A 307 -21.69 14.54 37.51
C GLN A 307 -20.76 13.33 37.30
N GLY A 308 -20.31 12.70 38.40
CA GLY A 308 -19.51 11.49 38.37
C GLY A 308 -20.23 10.32 37.70
N ILE A 309 -21.52 10.11 37.98
CA ILE A 309 -22.34 9.09 37.30
C ILE A 309 -22.38 9.34 35.79
N VAL A 310 -22.59 10.60 35.36
CA VAL A 310 -22.59 10.96 33.93
C VAL A 310 -21.21 10.68 33.31
N LEU A 311 -20.14 11.03 34.01
CA LEU A 311 -18.78 10.83 33.54
C LEU A 311 -18.41 9.34 33.40
N VAL A 312 -18.71 8.51 34.42
CA VAL A 312 -18.52 7.04 34.35
C VAL A 312 -19.37 6.43 33.24
N SER A 313 -20.57 6.94 33.07
CA SER A 313 -21.51 6.50 32.04
C SER A 313 -21.01 6.76 30.63
N SER A 314 -20.30 7.86 30.40
CA SER A 314 -19.70 8.20 29.09
C SER A 314 -18.70 7.15 28.61
N PHE A 315 -18.11 6.37 29.52
CA PHE A 315 -17.21 5.26 29.17
C PHE A 315 -17.88 4.18 28.33
N GLY A 316 -19.18 3.96 28.47
CA GLY A 316 -19.98 3.06 27.65
C GLY A 316 -20.26 3.55 26.23
N SER A 317 -19.88 4.78 25.87
CA SER A 317 -20.08 5.35 24.54
C SER A 317 -19.10 4.77 23.51
N PHE A 318 -19.51 4.85 22.24
CA PHE A 318 -18.63 4.56 21.11
C PHE A 318 -17.67 5.73 20.86
N PHE A 319 -16.40 5.43 20.73
CA PHE A 319 -15.35 6.40 20.39
C PHE A 319 -14.68 5.97 19.11
N PHE A 320 -14.76 6.82 18.07
CA PHE A 320 -14.27 6.52 16.75
C PHE A 320 -12.77 6.16 16.77
N GLU A 321 -11.94 6.97 17.43
CA GLU A 321 -10.49 6.81 17.47
C GLU A 321 -10.08 5.51 18.17
N SER A 322 -10.65 5.23 19.34
CA SER A 322 -10.22 4.09 20.16
C SER A 322 -10.94 2.77 19.80
N ASP A 323 -12.04 2.82 19.08
CA ASP A 323 -12.83 1.62 18.75
C ASP A 323 -12.69 1.26 17.28
N TRP A 324 -13.01 2.21 16.37
CA TRP A 324 -13.04 1.94 14.95
C TRP A 324 -11.65 2.00 14.33
N GLN A 325 -10.92 3.10 14.52
CA GLN A 325 -9.57 3.27 13.97
C GLN A 325 -8.61 2.21 14.52
N THR A 326 -8.67 1.94 15.84
CA THR A 326 -7.83 0.91 16.45
C THR A 326 -8.10 -0.47 15.85
N GLU A 327 -9.36 -0.85 15.65
CA GLU A 327 -9.72 -2.16 15.11
C GLU A 327 -9.27 -2.34 13.66
N HIS A 328 -9.47 -1.32 12.82
CA HIS A 328 -9.08 -1.37 11.41
C HIS A 328 -7.56 -1.25 11.23
N GLY A 329 -6.91 -0.37 11.98
CA GLY A 329 -5.45 -0.27 11.93
C GLY A 329 -4.73 -1.52 12.45
N MET A 330 -5.33 -2.25 13.43
CA MET A 330 -4.82 -3.57 13.83
C MET A 330 -4.89 -4.59 12.69
N ARG A 331 -5.91 -4.54 11.84
CA ARG A 331 -6.03 -5.44 10.70
C ARG A 331 -5.02 -5.09 9.61
N ALA A 332 -4.90 -3.80 9.26
CA ALA A 332 -3.89 -3.35 8.33
C ALA A 332 -2.48 -3.80 8.78
N PHE A 333 -2.21 -3.76 10.09
CA PHE A 333 -0.96 -4.30 10.63
C PHE A 333 -0.86 -5.83 10.50
N GLY A 334 -1.94 -6.56 10.74
CA GLY A 334 -1.98 -8.01 10.51
C GLY A 334 -1.77 -8.39 9.05
N ALA A 335 -2.32 -7.62 8.12
CA ALA A 335 -2.08 -7.78 6.68
C ALA A 335 -0.61 -7.54 6.33
N LEU A 336 0.01 -6.49 6.90
CA LEU A 336 1.44 -6.22 6.75
C LEU A 336 2.30 -7.40 7.22
N GLU A 337 2.03 -7.96 8.40
CA GLU A 337 2.80 -9.10 8.92
C GLU A 337 2.66 -10.34 8.03
N ARG A 338 1.48 -10.60 7.47
CA ARG A 338 1.26 -11.70 6.51
C ARG A 338 2.03 -11.46 5.22
N PHE A 339 1.97 -10.25 4.66
CA PHE A 339 2.68 -9.85 3.47
C PHE A 339 4.21 -9.99 3.65
N GLU A 340 4.78 -9.46 4.74
CA GLU A 340 6.21 -9.60 5.07
C GLU A 340 6.63 -11.06 5.23
N SER A 341 5.83 -11.89 5.90
CA SER A 341 6.11 -13.31 6.08
C SER A 341 6.17 -14.05 4.73
N ARG A 342 5.32 -13.69 3.79
CA ARG A 342 5.30 -14.24 2.43
C ARG A 342 6.53 -13.78 1.65
N ALA A 343 6.83 -12.48 1.64
CA ALA A 343 8.02 -11.92 1.03
C ALA A 343 9.31 -12.57 1.56
N ALA A 344 9.41 -12.73 2.89
CA ALA A 344 10.55 -13.40 3.53
C ALA A 344 10.66 -14.89 3.15
N SER A 345 9.54 -15.59 2.96
CA SER A 345 9.56 -17.00 2.53
C SER A 345 10.06 -17.17 1.09
N GLU A 346 9.79 -16.21 0.23
CA GLU A 346 10.32 -16.18 -1.14
C GLU A 346 11.81 -15.84 -1.16
N ARG A 347 12.23 -14.84 -0.37
CA ARG A 347 13.64 -14.48 -0.21
C ARG A 347 14.49 -15.65 0.33
N ALA A 348 13.96 -16.45 1.26
CA ALA A 348 14.67 -17.59 1.82
C ALA A 348 15.00 -18.68 0.79
N ARG A 349 14.35 -18.66 -0.39
CA ARG A 349 14.68 -19.52 -1.53
C ARG A 349 15.85 -18.97 -2.36
N GLU A 350 16.28 -17.73 -2.11
CA GLU A 350 17.41 -17.09 -2.78
C GLU A 350 18.72 -17.60 -2.15
N SER A 351 19.43 -18.45 -2.85
CA SER A 351 20.77 -18.92 -2.49
C SER A 351 21.74 -18.48 -3.57
N GLY A 352 22.35 -17.32 -3.47
CA GLY A 352 23.35 -16.90 -4.45
C GLY A 352 24.54 -16.28 -3.74
N ALA A 353 25.73 -16.91 -3.88
CA ALA A 353 26.99 -16.40 -3.37
C ALA A 353 27.99 -16.05 -4.49
N GLU A 354 27.66 -16.41 -5.75
CA GLU A 354 28.57 -16.21 -6.88
C GLU A 354 28.60 -14.74 -7.34
N ASP A 355 29.77 -14.28 -7.78
CA ASP A 355 29.94 -12.92 -8.29
C ASP A 355 29.53 -12.82 -9.76
N ALA A 356 28.44 -12.11 -10.03
CA ALA A 356 28.01 -11.76 -11.39
C ALA A 356 28.85 -10.61 -12.01
N ALA A 357 29.99 -10.27 -11.44
CA ALA A 357 30.77 -9.10 -11.85
C ALA A 357 31.32 -9.16 -13.28
N THR A 358 31.40 -10.34 -13.86
CA THR A 358 31.87 -10.52 -15.24
C THR A 358 30.67 -10.57 -16.22
N ARG A 359 30.88 -10.04 -17.42
CA ARG A 359 29.96 -10.23 -18.55
C ARG A 359 29.95 -11.70 -18.95
N PRO A 360 28.82 -12.22 -19.52
CA PRO A 360 28.88 -13.57 -20.08
C PRO A 360 30.03 -13.65 -21.09
N ARG A 361 30.91 -14.62 -20.88
CA ARG A 361 32.10 -14.83 -21.71
C ARG A 361 31.84 -15.86 -22.80
N PHE A 362 31.08 -16.91 -22.47
CA PHE A 362 30.81 -18.03 -23.36
C PHE A 362 29.35 -18.01 -23.83
N GLY A 363 28.41 -17.65 -22.96
CA GLY A 363 27.03 -17.48 -23.36
C GLY A 363 26.03 -17.81 -22.26
N ILE A 364 24.77 -17.78 -22.67
CA ILE A 364 23.59 -18.09 -21.85
C ILE A 364 22.95 -19.34 -22.44
N ARG A 365 22.53 -20.29 -21.59
CA ARG A 365 21.79 -21.49 -22.01
C ARG A 365 20.52 -21.68 -21.21
N PHE A 366 19.46 -21.97 -21.91
CA PHE A 366 18.23 -22.54 -21.35
C PHE A 366 18.31 -24.07 -21.56
N GLU A 367 18.20 -24.84 -20.48
CA GLU A 367 18.34 -26.28 -20.49
C GLU A 367 17.03 -26.92 -20.02
N ASN A 368 16.27 -27.48 -20.96
CA ASN A 368 14.98 -28.14 -20.74
C ASN A 368 13.98 -27.30 -19.88
N VAL A 369 13.88 -26.00 -20.18
CA VAL A 369 13.11 -25.04 -19.37
C VAL A 369 11.62 -25.17 -19.63
N THR A 370 10.85 -25.45 -18.56
CA THR A 370 9.38 -25.46 -18.59
C THR A 370 8.85 -24.42 -17.60
N PHE A 371 7.87 -23.63 -18.05
CA PHE A 371 7.27 -22.58 -17.24
C PHE A 371 5.82 -22.29 -17.63
N GLY A 372 4.97 -22.00 -16.62
CA GLY A 372 3.61 -21.47 -16.77
C GLY A 372 3.30 -20.49 -15.63
N TYR A 373 2.43 -19.52 -15.90
CA TYR A 373 1.99 -18.52 -14.90
C TYR A 373 0.96 -19.12 -13.94
N GLY A 374 1.29 -19.21 -12.67
CA GLY A 374 0.43 -19.75 -11.61
C GLY A 374 0.55 -21.27 -11.42
N ASP A 375 0.12 -21.73 -10.24
CA ASP A 375 0.17 -23.14 -9.87
C ASP A 375 -0.83 -23.97 -10.70
N GLY A 376 -0.33 -25.00 -11.40
CA GLY A 376 -1.15 -25.88 -12.24
C GLY A 376 -1.60 -25.29 -13.59
N ALA A 377 -1.11 -24.10 -13.98
CA ALA A 377 -1.41 -23.49 -15.26
C ALA A 377 -0.78 -24.27 -16.43
N ARG A 378 -1.41 -24.17 -17.61
CA ARG A 378 -0.86 -24.73 -18.84
C ARG A 378 0.53 -24.12 -19.10
N PRO A 379 1.57 -24.94 -19.33
CA PRO A 379 2.92 -24.42 -19.60
C PRO A 379 2.94 -23.52 -20.85
N VAL A 380 3.56 -22.34 -20.68
CA VAL A 380 3.83 -21.38 -21.75
C VAL A 380 5.13 -21.73 -22.48
N LEU A 381 6.15 -22.19 -21.74
CA LEU A 381 7.37 -22.77 -22.29
C LEU A 381 7.42 -24.25 -21.91
N ARG A 382 7.85 -25.10 -22.85
CA ARG A 382 7.77 -26.57 -22.74
C ARG A 382 9.09 -27.21 -23.12
N GLY A 383 9.94 -27.49 -22.11
CA GLY A 383 11.22 -28.15 -22.36
C GLY A 383 12.11 -27.36 -23.32
N LEU A 384 12.16 -26.04 -23.14
CA LEU A 384 12.89 -25.15 -24.04
C LEU A 384 14.40 -25.33 -23.90
N ASP A 385 15.07 -25.67 -24.98
CA ASP A 385 16.54 -25.68 -25.11
C ASP A 385 16.98 -24.54 -26.04
N LEU A 386 17.80 -23.61 -25.53
CA LEU A 386 18.27 -22.44 -26.28
C LEU A 386 19.68 -22.08 -25.86
N GLU A 387 20.56 -21.87 -26.82
CA GLU A 387 21.90 -21.33 -26.61
C GLU A 387 22.01 -19.93 -27.21
N ILE A 388 22.51 -18.99 -26.42
CA ILE A 388 22.75 -17.59 -26.78
C ILE A 388 24.24 -17.32 -26.59
N PRO A 389 25.06 -17.35 -27.65
CA PRO A 389 26.50 -17.09 -27.56
C PRO A 389 26.78 -15.66 -27.10
N ALA A 390 27.81 -15.49 -26.25
CA ALA A 390 28.20 -14.15 -25.79
C ALA A 390 28.67 -13.28 -26.96
N GLY A 391 28.34 -11.98 -26.89
CA GLY A 391 28.71 -11.00 -27.90
C GLY A 391 28.02 -11.15 -29.26
N ARG A 392 27.00 -11.97 -29.36
CA ARG A 392 26.19 -12.19 -30.56
C ARG A 392 24.78 -11.68 -30.38
N SER A 393 24.15 -11.36 -31.52
CA SER A 393 22.75 -10.98 -31.58
C SER A 393 21.86 -12.19 -31.89
N LEU A 394 20.84 -12.41 -31.05
CA LEU A 394 19.79 -13.40 -31.22
C LEU A 394 18.46 -12.71 -31.50
N ALA A 395 17.80 -13.07 -32.61
CA ALA A 395 16.42 -12.68 -32.83
C ALA A 395 15.45 -13.82 -32.45
N VAL A 396 14.39 -13.51 -31.72
CA VAL A 396 13.32 -14.45 -31.35
C VAL A 396 12.07 -14.05 -32.10
N VAL A 397 11.61 -14.95 -32.99
CA VAL A 397 10.42 -14.78 -33.83
C VAL A 397 9.35 -15.78 -33.43
N GLY A 398 8.09 -15.45 -33.60
CA GLY A 398 6.97 -16.34 -33.32
C GLY A 398 5.65 -15.59 -33.24
N LEU A 399 4.54 -16.31 -33.28
CA LEU A 399 3.21 -15.73 -33.16
C LEU A 399 2.99 -15.11 -31.76
N ASN A 400 1.95 -14.27 -31.63
CA ASN A 400 1.53 -13.74 -30.33
C ASN A 400 1.14 -14.90 -29.40
N GLY A 401 1.62 -14.85 -28.15
CA GLY A 401 1.40 -15.92 -27.18
C GLY A 401 2.37 -17.12 -27.27
N ALA A 402 3.33 -17.13 -28.18
CA ALA A 402 4.32 -18.22 -28.31
C ALA A 402 5.28 -18.35 -27.12
N GLY A 403 5.36 -17.32 -26.22
CA GLY A 403 6.23 -17.34 -25.03
C GLY A 403 7.46 -16.44 -25.12
N LYS A 404 7.57 -15.56 -26.12
CA LYS A 404 8.73 -14.69 -26.36
C LYS A 404 9.05 -13.78 -25.16
N THR A 405 8.09 -13.00 -24.67
CA THR A 405 8.24 -12.14 -23.49
C THR A 405 8.48 -12.96 -22.21
N THR A 406 7.91 -14.17 -22.13
CA THR A 406 8.14 -15.10 -21.01
C THR A 406 9.61 -15.53 -20.92
N LEU A 407 10.25 -15.79 -22.05
CA LEU A 407 11.68 -16.11 -22.12
C LEU A 407 12.51 -14.97 -21.49
N VAL A 408 12.20 -13.71 -21.83
CA VAL A 408 12.89 -12.53 -21.27
C VAL A 408 12.63 -12.39 -19.78
N LYS A 409 11.41 -12.57 -19.34
CA LYS A 409 11.05 -12.49 -17.91
C LYS A 409 11.81 -13.53 -17.08
N LEU A 410 11.97 -14.75 -17.59
CA LEU A 410 12.77 -15.80 -16.94
C LEU A 410 14.26 -15.47 -16.93
N LEU A 411 14.82 -14.96 -18.05
CA LEU A 411 16.20 -14.52 -18.12
C LEU A 411 16.51 -13.41 -17.08
N ALA A 412 15.59 -12.47 -16.93
CA ALA A 412 15.69 -11.39 -15.94
C ALA A 412 15.41 -11.85 -14.50
N ARG A 413 15.14 -13.15 -14.27
CA ARG A 413 14.74 -13.69 -12.97
C ARG A 413 13.54 -12.93 -12.37
N LEU A 414 12.62 -12.46 -13.20
CA LEU A 414 11.32 -11.95 -12.74
C LEU A 414 10.39 -13.10 -12.36
N TYR A 415 10.65 -14.28 -12.92
CA TYR A 415 10.05 -15.57 -12.57
C TYR A 415 11.12 -16.65 -12.57
N GLU A 416 10.86 -17.75 -11.88
CA GLU A 416 11.71 -18.94 -11.91
C GLU A 416 11.06 -20.06 -12.71
N PRO A 417 11.83 -20.87 -13.46
CA PRO A 417 11.30 -22.00 -14.21
C PRO A 417 10.76 -23.08 -13.26
N GLN A 418 9.67 -23.74 -13.65
CA GLN A 418 9.08 -24.86 -12.91
C GLN A 418 9.94 -26.12 -13.02
N SER A 419 10.62 -26.31 -14.17
CA SER A 419 11.63 -27.33 -14.36
C SER A 419 12.69 -26.88 -15.35
N GLY A 420 13.85 -27.54 -15.35
CA GLY A 420 15.02 -27.12 -16.10
C GLY A 420 15.79 -26.02 -15.39
N ARG A 421 16.73 -25.40 -16.10
CA ARG A 421 17.56 -24.31 -15.57
C ARG A 421 18.02 -23.36 -16.67
N ILE A 422 18.44 -22.16 -16.25
CA ILE A 422 19.08 -21.17 -17.13
C ILE A 422 20.49 -20.99 -16.59
N THR A 423 21.50 -21.17 -17.45
CA THR A 423 22.90 -21.02 -17.05
C THR A 423 23.57 -19.87 -17.80
N VAL A 424 24.50 -19.19 -17.12
CA VAL A 424 25.38 -18.16 -17.66
C VAL A 424 26.81 -18.64 -17.47
N ASP A 425 27.51 -18.87 -18.57
CA ASP A 425 28.87 -19.45 -18.56
C ASP A 425 28.97 -20.77 -17.78
N GLY A 426 27.88 -21.57 -17.81
CA GLY A 426 27.76 -22.86 -17.12
C GLY A 426 27.29 -22.79 -15.66
N ILE A 427 27.17 -21.60 -15.09
CA ILE A 427 26.66 -21.38 -13.72
C ILE A 427 25.16 -21.11 -13.78
N ASP A 428 24.37 -21.77 -12.93
CA ASP A 428 22.92 -21.51 -12.85
C ASP A 428 22.67 -20.05 -12.44
N VAL A 429 21.79 -19.37 -13.16
CA VAL A 429 21.46 -17.96 -12.91
C VAL A 429 20.96 -17.72 -11.48
N ARG A 430 20.43 -18.75 -10.81
CA ARG A 430 19.98 -18.72 -9.42
C ARG A 430 21.13 -18.63 -8.41
N GLU A 431 22.33 -19.02 -8.81
CA GLU A 431 23.53 -18.93 -7.96
C GLU A 431 24.10 -17.51 -7.88
N PHE A 432 23.65 -16.61 -8.76
CA PHE A 432 23.97 -15.19 -8.65
C PHE A 432 22.95 -14.45 -7.78
N PRO A 433 23.35 -13.47 -6.96
CA PRO A 433 22.39 -12.53 -6.36
C PRO A 433 21.55 -11.85 -7.45
N ALA A 434 20.23 -11.89 -7.36
CA ALA A 434 19.35 -11.41 -8.43
C ALA A 434 19.63 -9.94 -8.81
N ALA A 435 19.89 -9.07 -7.84
CA ALA A 435 20.26 -7.68 -8.07
C ALA A 435 21.60 -7.55 -8.82
N ALA A 436 22.57 -8.44 -8.57
CA ALA A 436 23.84 -8.45 -9.28
C ALA A 436 23.67 -8.92 -10.73
N TRP A 437 22.88 -9.96 -10.94
CA TRP A 437 22.54 -10.43 -12.28
C TRP A 437 21.78 -9.36 -13.09
N ARG A 438 20.73 -8.76 -12.51
CA ARG A 438 19.93 -7.73 -13.19
C ARG A 438 20.74 -6.51 -13.60
N ARG A 439 21.75 -6.12 -12.83
CA ARG A 439 22.69 -5.06 -13.26
C ARG A 439 23.48 -5.40 -14.52
N ARG A 440 23.51 -6.67 -14.95
CA ARG A 440 24.11 -7.13 -16.21
C ARG A 440 23.17 -7.05 -17.39
N LEU A 441 21.89 -6.74 -17.14
CA LEU A 441 20.86 -6.67 -18.16
C LEU A 441 20.45 -5.21 -18.41
N GLY A 442 20.49 -4.79 -19.66
CA GLY A 442 19.73 -3.65 -20.14
C GLY A 442 18.46 -4.18 -20.81
N ALA A 443 17.29 -3.72 -20.45
CA ALA A 443 16.05 -4.23 -21.01
C ALA A 443 15.08 -3.11 -21.40
N ILE A 444 14.41 -3.30 -22.54
CA ILE A 444 13.21 -2.56 -22.94
C ILE A 444 12.13 -3.60 -23.09
N PHE A 445 11.06 -3.47 -22.31
CA PHE A 445 9.85 -4.28 -22.43
C PHE A 445 8.86 -3.61 -23.40
N GLN A 446 7.93 -4.36 -23.93
CA GLN A 446 6.89 -3.87 -24.84
C GLN A 446 6.04 -2.77 -24.19
N ASP A 447 5.74 -2.92 -22.89
CA ASP A 447 4.95 -2.03 -22.05
C ASP A 447 5.85 -1.24 -21.07
N PHE A 448 6.94 -0.64 -21.58
CA PHE A 448 7.87 0.10 -20.73
C PHE A 448 7.20 1.30 -20.04
N VAL A 449 7.62 1.56 -18.79
CA VAL A 449 7.04 2.60 -17.96
C VAL A 449 7.44 3.99 -18.46
N HIS A 450 6.43 4.86 -18.60
CA HIS A 450 6.59 6.30 -18.79
C HIS A 450 6.66 6.95 -17.40
N TYR A 451 7.88 7.26 -16.93
CA TYR A 451 8.02 7.93 -15.64
C TYR A 451 7.77 9.43 -15.81
N GLU A 452 6.81 9.97 -15.08
CA GLU A 452 6.51 11.41 -15.00
C GLU A 452 7.57 12.16 -14.18
N LEU A 453 8.81 12.01 -14.59
CA LEU A 453 10.01 12.50 -13.95
C LEU A 453 10.89 13.24 -14.98
N PRO A 454 11.92 14.00 -14.57
CA PRO A 454 12.87 14.60 -15.47
C PRO A 454 13.49 13.63 -16.48
N VAL A 455 13.84 14.13 -17.68
CA VAL A 455 14.54 13.32 -18.69
C VAL A 455 15.80 12.65 -18.10
N ARG A 456 16.56 13.39 -17.30
CA ARG A 456 17.77 12.91 -16.60
C ARG A 456 17.50 11.61 -15.85
N GLU A 457 16.42 11.58 -15.07
CA GLU A 457 16.05 10.41 -14.28
C GLU A 457 15.54 9.29 -15.18
N ASN A 458 14.70 9.62 -16.16
CA ASN A 458 14.19 8.64 -17.12
C ASN A 458 15.29 7.88 -17.84
N VAL A 459 16.36 8.53 -18.24
CA VAL A 459 17.52 7.90 -18.90
C VAL A 459 18.45 7.28 -17.85
N GLY A 460 18.75 8.00 -16.77
CA GLY A 460 19.69 7.60 -15.73
C GLY A 460 19.28 6.34 -14.96
N PHE A 461 17.98 6.00 -14.93
CA PHE A 461 17.51 4.75 -14.32
C PHE A 461 18.09 3.48 -14.97
N GLY A 462 18.64 3.56 -16.17
CA GLY A 462 19.42 2.47 -16.74
C GLY A 462 20.68 2.13 -15.91
N ALA A 463 21.30 3.16 -15.29
CA ALA A 463 22.47 3.01 -14.40
C ALA A 463 22.39 4.05 -13.26
N PRO A 464 21.65 3.77 -12.17
CA PRO A 464 21.42 4.75 -11.10
C PRO A 464 22.71 5.31 -10.46
N SER A 465 23.81 4.55 -10.48
CA SER A 465 25.10 5.00 -10.00
C SER A 465 25.73 6.12 -10.87
N LEU A 466 25.24 6.31 -12.10
CA LEU A 466 25.71 7.29 -13.08
C LEU A 466 24.68 8.41 -13.32
N LEU A 467 23.65 8.51 -12.50
CA LEU A 467 22.54 9.47 -12.67
C LEU A 467 23.01 10.94 -12.69
N GLY A 468 24.11 11.26 -12.03
CA GLY A 468 24.72 12.59 -12.03
C GLY A 468 25.73 12.85 -13.15
N ASP A 469 25.97 11.89 -14.05
CA ASP A 469 26.92 12.02 -15.16
C ASP A 469 26.23 12.47 -16.45
N ASP A 470 26.10 13.78 -16.61
CA ASP A 470 25.45 14.40 -17.78
C ASP A 470 26.10 14.01 -19.10
N ALA A 471 27.42 13.79 -19.13
CA ALA A 471 28.12 13.44 -20.35
C ALA A 471 27.69 12.05 -20.86
N ARG A 472 27.53 11.08 -19.95
CA ARG A 472 27.04 9.75 -20.29
C ARG A 472 25.55 9.76 -20.67
N ILE A 473 24.73 10.56 -19.99
CA ILE A 473 23.33 10.75 -20.33
C ILE A 473 23.20 11.33 -21.76
N HIS A 474 23.98 12.36 -22.09
CA HIS A 474 24.03 12.92 -23.44
C HIS A 474 24.49 11.91 -24.47
N SER A 475 25.54 11.13 -24.16
CA SER A 475 26.02 10.03 -25.04
C SER A 475 24.90 9.02 -25.32
N ALA A 476 24.18 8.57 -24.28
CA ALA A 476 23.07 7.64 -24.42
C ALA A 476 21.93 8.23 -25.26
N LEU A 477 21.57 9.50 -25.04
CA LEU A 477 20.56 10.21 -25.82
C LEU A 477 20.96 10.38 -27.29
N THR A 478 22.21 10.73 -27.56
CA THR A 478 22.75 10.85 -28.92
C THR A 478 22.66 9.52 -29.66
N ARG A 479 23.10 8.43 -29.02
CA ARG A 479 23.07 7.07 -29.58
C ARG A 479 21.64 6.58 -29.80
N ALA A 480 20.68 7.01 -28.97
CA ALA A 480 19.27 6.70 -29.12
C ALA A 480 18.54 7.61 -30.12
N GLY A 481 19.21 8.60 -30.72
CA GLY A 481 18.56 9.59 -31.58
C GLY A 481 17.52 10.46 -30.85
N ALA A 482 17.74 10.69 -29.57
CA ALA A 482 16.83 11.48 -28.71
C ALA A 482 17.41 12.83 -28.27
N LEU A 483 18.68 13.16 -28.60
CA LEU A 483 19.32 14.38 -28.13
C LEU A 483 18.62 15.63 -28.63
N ASP A 484 18.36 15.73 -29.95
CA ASP A 484 17.70 16.88 -30.56
C ASP A 484 16.31 17.14 -29.97
N LEU A 485 15.58 16.05 -29.63
CA LEU A 485 14.32 16.15 -28.92
C LEU A 485 14.51 16.82 -27.56
N VAL A 486 15.48 16.36 -26.78
CA VAL A 486 15.71 16.84 -25.40
C VAL A 486 16.20 18.29 -25.40
N GLU A 487 17.03 18.69 -26.38
CA GLU A 487 17.51 20.08 -26.51
C GLU A 487 16.40 21.08 -26.81
N GLN A 488 15.29 20.64 -27.40
CA GLN A 488 14.09 21.45 -27.68
C GLN A 488 13.13 21.55 -26.48
N LEU A 489 13.32 20.76 -25.41
CA LEU A 489 12.47 20.81 -24.23
C LEU A 489 12.79 22.05 -23.37
N PRO A 490 11.78 22.61 -22.64
CA PRO A 490 11.94 23.87 -21.90
C PRO A 490 13.13 23.90 -20.94
N GLN A 491 13.36 22.82 -20.19
CA GLN A 491 14.44 22.68 -19.21
C GLN A 491 15.44 21.58 -19.61
N ARG A 492 15.44 21.15 -20.89
CA ARG A 492 16.32 20.09 -21.41
C ARG A 492 16.27 18.82 -20.56
N LEU A 493 17.43 18.41 -19.98
CA LEU A 493 17.50 17.21 -19.14
C LEU A 493 16.62 17.26 -17.88
N ASP A 494 16.32 18.46 -17.39
CA ASP A 494 15.56 18.63 -16.16
C ASP A 494 14.06 18.84 -16.44
N THR A 495 13.62 18.79 -17.71
CA THR A 495 12.21 18.83 -18.07
C THR A 495 11.48 17.59 -17.57
N ILE A 496 10.41 17.77 -16.81
CA ILE A 496 9.51 16.69 -16.38
C ILE A 496 8.68 16.21 -17.57
N LEU A 497 8.66 14.90 -17.80
CA LEU A 497 7.95 14.28 -18.91
C LEU A 497 6.48 14.01 -18.58
N SER A 498 5.76 15.05 -18.20
CA SER A 498 4.31 15.05 -18.00
C SER A 498 3.76 16.46 -18.17
N ARG A 499 2.59 16.60 -18.82
CA ARG A 499 1.89 17.88 -18.94
C ARG A 499 1.16 18.32 -17.67
N GLU A 500 1.12 17.48 -16.65
CA GLU A 500 0.47 17.82 -15.38
C GLU A 500 1.30 18.80 -14.54
N TYR A 501 2.56 19.01 -14.91
CA TYR A 501 3.50 19.90 -14.23
C TYR A 501 3.74 21.17 -15.04
N GLU A 502 3.93 22.29 -14.34
CA GLU A 502 4.35 23.57 -14.94
C GLU A 502 5.72 23.36 -15.62
N ASP A 503 5.89 23.86 -16.84
CA ASP A 503 7.06 23.61 -17.71
C ASP A 503 7.32 22.13 -18.05
N GLY A 504 6.39 21.23 -17.77
CA GLY A 504 6.46 19.84 -18.19
C GLY A 504 6.16 19.65 -19.69
N ALA A 505 6.58 18.56 -20.25
CA ALA A 505 6.36 18.21 -21.65
C ALA A 505 5.81 16.80 -21.79
N GLU A 506 4.83 16.61 -22.68
CA GLU A 506 4.35 15.29 -23.04
C GLU A 506 5.03 14.84 -24.34
N LEU A 507 5.51 13.62 -24.33
CA LEU A 507 6.16 13.00 -25.47
C LEU A 507 5.18 12.14 -26.27
N SER A 508 5.34 12.09 -27.59
CA SER A 508 4.66 11.11 -28.43
C SER A 508 5.21 9.69 -28.13
N GLY A 509 4.45 8.65 -28.51
CA GLY A 509 4.88 7.24 -28.32
C GLY A 509 6.26 6.95 -28.91
N GLY A 510 6.55 7.45 -30.11
CA GLY A 510 7.88 7.28 -30.73
C GLY A 510 8.99 8.09 -30.02
N GLN A 511 8.66 9.22 -29.38
CA GLN A 511 9.62 9.98 -28.57
C GLN A 511 9.91 9.27 -27.25
N TRP A 512 8.88 8.76 -26.57
CA TRP A 512 9.02 7.91 -25.38
C TRP A 512 9.88 6.68 -25.65
N GLN A 513 9.72 6.06 -26.82
CA GLN A 513 10.51 4.92 -27.22
C GLN A 513 12.00 5.23 -27.32
N ARG A 514 12.35 6.39 -27.92
CA ARG A 514 13.76 6.86 -27.97
C ARG A 514 14.33 7.10 -26.58
N VAL A 515 13.55 7.62 -25.64
CA VAL A 515 13.96 7.76 -24.23
C VAL A 515 14.16 6.40 -23.58
N ALA A 516 13.27 5.44 -23.81
CA ALA A 516 13.44 4.06 -23.31
C ALA A 516 14.71 3.37 -23.85
N ILE A 517 15.03 3.61 -25.13
CA ILE A 517 16.26 3.13 -25.74
C ILE A 517 17.48 3.78 -25.10
N ALA A 518 17.46 5.10 -24.86
CA ALA A 518 18.52 5.80 -24.14
C ALA A 518 18.73 5.22 -22.73
N ARG A 519 17.63 4.88 -22.02
CA ARG A 519 17.66 4.18 -20.72
C ARG A 519 18.39 2.83 -20.81
N ALA A 520 18.08 2.02 -21.83
CA ALA A 520 18.74 0.72 -22.01
C ALA A 520 20.23 0.87 -22.39
N LEU A 521 20.58 1.87 -23.20
CA LEU A 521 21.97 2.18 -23.54
C LEU A 521 22.72 2.71 -22.32
N MET A 522 22.07 3.46 -21.43
CA MET A 522 22.67 3.88 -20.17
C MET A 522 22.98 2.68 -19.25
N ALA A 523 22.18 1.60 -19.29
CA ALA A 523 22.51 0.36 -18.59
C ALA A 523 23.82 -0.26 -19.12
N VAL A 524 24.07 -0.17 -20.42
CA VAL A 524 25.34 -0.61 -21.03
C VAL A 524 26.52 0.23 -20.54
N GLU A 525 26.36 1.56 -20.44
CA GLU A 525 27.36 2.44 -19.83
C GLU A 525 27.62 2.08 -18.35
N GLY A 526 26.60 1.60 -17.64
CA GLY A 526 26.69 1.05 -16.29
C GLY A 526 27.33 -0.34 -16.18
N GLY A 527 27.69 -0.95 -17.32
CA GLY A 527 28.38 -2.25 -17.38
C GLY A 527 27.48 -3.44 -17.69
N ALA A 528 26.24 -3.24 -18.14
CA ALA A 528 25.42 -4.34 -18.64
C ALA A 528 26.11 -5.02 -19.84
N GLY A 529 26.10 -6.35 -19.82
CA GLY A 529 26.72 -7.18 -20.87
C GLY A 529 25.68 -7.85 -21.78
N VAL A 530 24.43 -7.83 -21.37
CA VAL A 530 23.28 -8.40 -22.11
C VAL A 530 22.25 -7.31 -22.33
N LEU A 531 21.77 -7.17 -23.56
CA LEU A 531 20.75 -6.20 -23.93
C LEU A 531 19.53 -6.93 -24.48
N VAL A 532 18.36 -6.64 -23.93
CA VAL A 532 17.09 -7.25 -24.31
C VAL A 532 16.14 -6.19 -24.83
N LEU A 533 15.58 -6.44 -26.00
CA LEU A 533 14.64 -5.55 -26.69
C LEU A 533 13.40 -6.33 -27.05
N ASP A 534 12.31 -6.05 -26.36
CA ASP A 534 11.02 -6.68 -26.63
C ASP A 534 10.12 -5.69 -27.39
N GLU A 535 9.98 -5.89 -28.69
CA GLU A 535 9.22 -5.07 -29.65
C GLU A 535 9.54 -3.55 -29.54
N PRO A 536 10.83 -3.15 -29.59
CA PRO A 536 11.25 -1.79 -29.26
C PRO A 536 10.81 -0.72 -30.27
N THR A 537 10.13 -1.05 -31.36
CA THR A 537 9.81 -0.14 -32.47
C THR A 537 8.33 -0.16 -32.87
N ALA A 538 7.45 -0.59 -31.97
CA ALA A 538 6.02 -0.68 -32.26
C ALA A 538 5.39 0.64 -32.74
N ASN A 539 5.95 1.80 -32.34
CA ASN A 539 5.45 3.14 -32.66
C ASN A 539 6.31 3.91 -33.70
N LEU A 540 7.24 3.25 -34.39
CA LEU A 540 8.06 3.87 -35.45
C LEU A 540 7.55 3.46 -36.83
N ASP A 541 7.68 4.37 -37.80
CA ASP A 541 7.46 4.02 -39.20
C ASP A 541 8.58 3.09 -39.72
N VAL A 542 8.30 2.36 -40.79
CA VAL A 542 9.17 1.29 -41.31
C VAL A 542 10.56 1.81 -41.71
N ARG A 543 10.68 3.05 -42.20
CA ARG A 543 11.96 3.63 -42.62
C ARG A 543 12.78 4.09 -41.41
N ALA A 544 12.14 4.75 -40.47
CA ALA A 544 12.77 5.18 -39.22
C ALA A 544 13.24 3.98 -38.40
N GLU A 545 12.44 2.90 -38.38
CA GLU A 545 12.78 1.65 -37.74
C GLU A 545 14.02 1.00 -38.36
N ALA A 546 14.06 0.85 -39.70
CA ALA A 546 15.19 0.23 -40.38
C ALA A 546 16.50 0.99 -40.14
N ALA A 547 16.45 2.33 -40.23
CA ALA A 547 17.60 3.18 -39.95
C ALA A 547 18.03 3.09 -38.46
N PHE A 548 17.07 3.04 -37.55
CA PHE A 548 17.34 2.87 -36.13
C PHE A 548 18.06 1.54 -35.85
N PHE A 549 17.54 0.42 -36.34
CA PHE A 549 18.15 -0.89 -36.10
C PHE A 549 19.53 -1.04 -36.75
N GLU A 550 19.76 -0.41 -37.89
CA GLU A 550 21.07 -0.38 -38.52
C GLU A 550 22.12 0.27 -37.60
N SER A 551 21.79 1.45 -37.10
CA SER A 551 22.62 2.17 -36.12
C SER A 551 22.74 1.41 -34.80
N PHE A 552 21.64 0.84 -34.30
CA PHE A 552 21.58 0.16 -33.02
C PHE A 552 22.44 -1.12 -32.97
N LEU A 553 22.35 -1.99 -33.98
CA LEU A 553 23.19 -3.21 -34.06
C LEU A 553 24.67 -2.89 -34.18
N GLU A 554 25.03 -1.79 -34.85
CA GLU A 554 26.43 -1.29 -34.86
C GLU A 554 26.87 -0.81 -33.47
N LEU A 555 26.01 -0.07 -32.78
CA LEU A 555 26.27 0.47 -31.44
C LEU A 555 26.35 -0.60 -30.34
N THR A 556 25.71 -1.75 -30.56
CA THR A 556 25.68 -2.88 -29.61
C THR A 556 26.61 -4.02 -30.03
N ARG A 557 27.44 -3.81 -31.05
CA ARG A 557 28.40 -4.82 -31.52
C ARG A 557 29.31 -5.28 -30.39
N GLY A 558 29.39 -6.58 -30.16
CA GLY A 558 30.17 -7.17 -29.04
C GLY A 558 29.40 -7.29 -27.72
N LEU A 559 28.15 -6.85 -27.65
CA LEU A 559 27.21 -7.16 -26.57
C LEU A 559 26.36 -8.37 -26.93
N THR A 560 25.96 -9.14 -25.94
CA THR A 560 24.95 -10.19 -26.12
C THR A 560 23.59 -9.52 -26.26
N THR A 561 23.00 -9.54 -27.46
CA THR A 561 21.74 -8.85 -27.73
C THR A 561 20.63 -9.85 -28.01
N ILE A 562 19.51 -9.72 -27.33
CA ILE A 562 18.30 -10.52 -27.57
C ILE A 562 17.22 -9.58 -28.08
N LEU A 563 16.76 -9.83 -29.30
CA LEU A 563 15.75 -9.04 -29.99
C LEU A 563 14.50 -9.85 -30.19
N ILE A 564 13.40 -9.40 -29.63
CA ILE A 564 12.06 -9.92 -29.94
C ILE A 564 11.44 -8.94 -30.92
N SER A 565 11.10 -9.41 -32.11
CA SER A 565 10.41 -8.60 -33.10
C SER A 565 9.57 -9.49 -34.01
N HIS A 566 8.42 -8.95 -34.42
CA HIS A 566 7.60 -9.54 -35.45
C HIS A 566 7.89 -8.97 -36.85
N ARG A 567 8.86 -8.00 -36.95
CA ARG A 567 9.22 -7.32 -38.20
C ARG A 567 10.52 -7.90 -38.77
N PHE A 568 10.43 -8.52 -39.93
CA PHE A 568 11.56 -9.20 -40.55
C PHE A 568 12.67 -8.28 -41.09
N SER A 569 12.34 -6.99 -41.37
CA SER A 569 13.35 -5.95 -41.67
C SER A 569 14.45 -5.88 -40.60
N THR A 570 14.07 -6.11 -39.37
CA THR A 570 14.95 -6.07 -38.18
C THR A 570 15.61 -7.41 -37.92
N VAL A 571 14.83 -8.49 -37.93
CA VAL A 571 15.23 -9.85 -37.59
C VAL A 571 16.32 -10.42 -38.51
N ARG A 572 16.27 -10.14 -39.81
CA ARG A 572 17.19 -10.67 -40.84
C ARG A 572 18.66 -10.31 -40.61
N ARG A 573 18.96 -9.31 -39.77
CA ARG A 573 20.32 -8.81 -39.47
C ARG A 573 20.94 -9.43 -38.22
N ALA A 574 20.17 -10.20 -37.45
CA ALA A 574 20.68 -10.89 -36.28
C ALA A 574 21.66 -12.03 -36.70
N ASP A 575 22.68 -12.25 -35.88
CA ASP A 575 23.63 -13.35 -36.08
C ASP A 575 22.96 -14.72 -36.07
N ARG A 576 21.88 -14.86 -35.29
CA ARG A 576 21.08 -16.08 -35.17
C ARG A 576 19.61 -15.74 -34.98
N ILE A 577 18.74 -16.53 -35.54
CA ILE A 577 17.30 -16.41 -35.44
C ILE A 577 16.75 -17.71 -34.88
N VAL A 578 15.79 -17.65 -33.96
CA VAL A 578 15.03 -18.77 -33.45
C VAL A 578 13.54 -18.52 -33.66
N VAL A 579 12.83 -19.55 -34.12
CA VAL A 579 11.37 -19.53 -34.25
C VAL A 579 10.78 -20.26 -33.08
N LEU A 580 10.03 -19.51 -32.25
CA LEU A 580 9.32 -20.04 -31.08
C LEU A 580 7.85 -20.28 -31.47
N ASP A 581 7.38 -21.50 -31.31
CA ASP A 581 5.99 -21.85 -31.51
C ASP A 581 5.50 -22.78 -30.42
N GLU A 582 4.30 -22.55 -29.90
CA GLU A 582 3.67 -23.27 -28.77
C GLU A 582 4.62 -23.57 -27.59
N GLY A 583 5.54 -22.64 -27.28
CA GLY A 583 6.47 -22.75 -26.17
C GLY A 583 7.73 -23.58 -26.42
N ALA A 584 7.98 -23.99 -27.65
CA ALA A 584 9.18 -24.74 -28.07
C ALA A 584 9.87 -24.06 -29.25
N ILE A 585 11.19 -24.26 -29.39
CA ILE A 585 11.95 -23.80 -30.56
C ILE A 585 11.75 -24.85 -31.65
N ILE A 586 11.17 -24.43 -32.81
CA ILE A 586 10.92 -25.29 -33.94
C ILE A 586 11.96 -25.15 -35.05
N GLU A 587 12.58 -23.97 -35.17
CA GLU A 587 13.61 -23.66 -36.17
C GLU A 587 14.65 -22.74 -35.56
N GLN A 588 15.93 -22.87 -36.01
CA GLN A 588 17.02 -21.99 -35.66
C GLN A 588 18.09 -21.95 -36.75
N GLY A 589 18.66 -20.77 -37.00
CA GLY A 589 19.69 -20.58 -38.04
C GLY A 589 19.92 -19.10 -38.35
N THR A 590 20.66 -18.82 -39.40
CA THR A 590 20.77 -17.50 -40.02
C THR A 590 19.54 -17.24 -40.91
N HIS A 591 19.35 -16.01 -41.35
CA HIS A 591 18.29 -15.63 -42.28
C HIS A 591 18.29 -16.49 -43.56
N GLU A 592 19.47 -16.64 -44.20
CA GLU A 592 19.61 -17.40 -45.41
C GLU A 592 19.38 -18.91 -45.21
N GLU A 593 19.81 -19.47 -44.08
CA GLU A 593 19.59 -20.87 -43.73
C GLU A 593 18.09 -21.16 -43.55
N LEU A 594 17.38 -20.31 -42.80
CA LEU A 594 15.96 -20.49 -42.54
C LEU A 594 15.08 -20.27 -43.80
N LEU A 595 15.46 -19.35 -44.69
CA LEU A 595 14.79 -19.20 -45.96
C LEU A 595 14.97 -20.44 -46.87
N ARG A 596 16.20 -21.02 -46.91
CA ARG A 596 16.47 -22.24 -47.65
C ARG A 596 15.75 -23.47 -47.08
N LEU A 597 15.54 -23.48 -45.76
CA LEU A 597 14.78 -24.55 -45.09
C LEU A 597 13.31 -24.57 -45.57
N GLY A 598 12.76 -23.42 -45.94
CA GLY A 598 11.37 -23.30 -46.42
C GLY A 598 10.33 -23.59 -45.36
N GLY A 599 10.68 -23.50 -44.07
CA GLY A 599 9.82 -23.81 -42.96
C GLY A 599 9.02 -22.60 -42.47
N ARG A 600 8.65 -22.63 -41.19
CA ARG A 600 7.78 -21.60 -40.56
C ARG A 600 8.34 -20.20 -40.66
N TYR A 601 9.65 -20.04 -40.55
CA TYR A 601 10.31 -18.74 -40.74
C TYR A 601 10.06 -18.19 -42.16
N ALA A 602 10.28 -19.01 -43.16
CA ALA A 602 10.09 -18.61 -44.57
C ALA A 602 8.63 -18.27 -44.87
N GLU A 603 7.67 -19.04 -44.33
CA GLU A 603 6.24 -18.76 -44.46
C GLU A 603 5.90 -17.37 -43.89
N LEU A 604 6.33 -17.09 -42.63
CA LEU A 604 6.07 -15.81 -41.96
C LEU A 604 6.75 -14.64 -42.71
N PHE A 605 7.99 -14.86 -43.21
CA PHE A 605 8.70 -13.84 -43.98
C PHE A 605 7.98 -13.52 -45.29
N HIS A 606 7.61 -14.52 -46.08
CA HIS A 606 6.89 -14.32 -47.35
C HIS A 606 5.51 -13.71 -47.14
N PHE A 607 4.81 -14.11 -46.10
CA PHE A 607 3.52 -13.52 -45.76
C PHE A 607 3.66 -12.01 -45.45
N GLN A 608 4.69 -11.59 -44.71
CA GLN A 608 4.91 -10.18 -44.42
C GLN A 608 5.42 -9.43 -45.68
N ALA A 609 6.31 -10.03 -46.46
CA ALA A 609 6.83 -9.43 -47.69
C ALA A 609 5.74 -9.21 -48.76
N SER A 610 4.77 -10.13 -48.88
CA SER A 610 3.65 -9.96 -49.80
C SER A 610 2.73 -8.81 -49.44
N ARG A 611 2.50 -8.56 -48.14
CA ARG A 611 1.72 -7.40 -47.66
C ARG A 611 2.39 -6.06 -48.00
N PHE A 612 3.71 -5.98 -47.86
CA PHE A 612 4.44 -4.78 -48.28
C PHE A 612 4.44 -4.53 -49.79
N ALA A 613 4.36 -5.58 -50.60
CA ALA A 613 4.28 -5.46 -52.06
C ALA A 613 2.89 -5.00 -52.53
N THR A 614 1.83 -5.32 -51.79
CA THR A 614 0.43 -4.93 -52.10
C THR A 614 0.05 -3.55 -51.52
N GLY A 615 0.89 -2.90 -50.70
CA GLY A 615 0.62 -1.58 -50.14
C GLY A 615 -0.43 -1.55 -49.02
N GLU A 616 -0.83 -2.69 -48.48
CA GLU A 616 -1.72 -2.80 -47.33
C GLU A 616 -0.93 -2.63 -46.02
N GLU A 617 -1.09 -1.50 -45.34
CA GLU A 617 -0.60 -1.30 -43.97
C GLU A 617 -1.37 -2.22 -43.02
N PRO A 618 -0.74 -2.78 -42.00
CA PRO A 618 -1.42 -3.59 -40.99
C PRO A 618 -2.32 -2.66 -40.11
N GLU A 619 -3.62 -2.97 -40.05
CA GLU A 619 -4.52 -2.48 -39.00
C GLU A 619 -4.14 -3.03 -37.61
#